data_0b2c4049f756760388175dadc34bbaa5
#
_entry.id   0b2c4049f756760388175dadc34bbaa5
#
_cell.length_a   1.000
_cell.length_b   1.000
_cell.length_c   1.000
_cell.angle_alpha   90.00
_cell.angle_beta   90.00
_cell.angle_gamma   90.00
#
_symmetry.space_group_name_H-M   'P 1'
#
loop_
_entity.id
_entity.type
_entity.pdbx_description
1 polymer ?
#
loop_
_entity_poly.entity_id
_entity_poly.type
_entity_poly.pdbx_seq_one_letter_code
_entity_poly.pdbx_strand_id
1 'polypeptide(L)'
;MIRVALVDDQAMVRHAFGLMLSVEDDIQLVGDCRDGREAVELVRKRPCDVILMDIEMPIMNGIEATRQIRKLSGPEVIILTTFDRDDYLFEALQAGAAGFLLKNAEPEKLLEGIRTVASGDALLAPEVTRRVITEAVLPRDRTQPASEAIGQLTEREREVLILMTQGLSNGEIAKELFVGETTIKTHVSSCLAKLGARDRVQAVIHAFEHGLTGSD
;
A
#
# COMPACT_ATOMS: atom_id res chain seq x y z
N MET A 1 -19.67 -1.57 5.38
CA MET A 1 -19.62 -2.18 4.03
C MET A 1 -18.57 -1.42 3.24
N ILE A 2 -17.52 -2.11 2.78
CA ILE A 2 -16.38 -1.54 2.07
C ILE A 2 -16.72 -1.51 0.58
N ARG A 3 -16.69 -0.34 -0.04
CA ARG A 3 -16.99 -0.16 -1.47
C ARG A 3 -15.73 -0.33 -2.28
N VAL A 4 -15.68 -1.38 -3.10
CA VAL A 4 -14.50 -1.75 -3.89
C VAL A 4 -14.76 -1.56 -5.38
N ALA A 5 -13.81 -1.02 -6.11
CA ALA A 5 -13.80 -1.03 -7.57
C ALA A 5 -12.66 -1.93 -8.08
N LEU A 6 -12.91 -2.62 -9.20
CA LEU A 6 -11.93 -3.45 -9.90
C LEU A 6 -11.48 -2.76 -11.17
N VAL A 7 -10.18 -2.72 -11.41
CA VAL A 7 -9.60 -2.10 -12.61
C VAL A 7 -8.53 -3.03 -13.19
N ASP A 8 -8.83 -3.62 -14.33
CA ASP A 8 -7.97 -4.57 -15.02
C ASP A 8 -8.41 -4.63 -16.49
N ASP A 9 -7.53 -4.76 -17.45
CA ASP A 9 -7.90 -4.84 -18.88
C ASP A 9 -8.48 -6.20 -19.24
N GLN A 10 -8.15 -7.25 -18.46
CA GLN A 10 -8.58 -8.62 -18.70
C GLN A 10 -9.97 -8.88 -18.10
N ALA A 11 -10.98 -9.04 -18.94
CA ALA A 11 -12.36 -9.29 -18.51
C ALA A 11 -12.50 -10.55 -17.62
N MET A 12 -11.71 -11.60 -17.86
CA MET A 12 -11.73 -12.82 -17.06
C MET A 12 -11.26 -12.56 -15.64
N VAL A 13 -10.21 -11.75 -15.47
CA VAL A 13 -9.66 -11.38 -14.15
C VAL A 13 -10.68 -10.56 -13.37
N ARG A 14 -11.29 -9.54 -14.00
CA ARG A 14 -12.36 -8.75 -13.38
C ARG A 14 -13.53 -9.61 -12.93
N HIS A 15 -13.95 -10.56 -13.79
CA HIS A 15 -15.05 -11.47 -13.46
C HIS A 15 -14.72 -12.39 -12.28
N ALA A 16 -13.51 -12.98 -12.27
CA ALA A 16 -13.07 -13.87 -11.18
C ALA A 16 -13.01 -13.14 -9.83
N PHE A 17 -12.37 -11.96 -9.78
CA PHE A 17 -12.34 -11.14 -8.56
C PHE A 17 -13.72 -10.64 -8.17
N GLY A 18 -14.56 -10.26 -9.14
CA GLY A 18 -15.95 -9.86 -8.88
C GLY A 18 -16.76 -10.94 -8.19
N LEU A 19 -16.65 -12.19 -8.64
CA LEU A 19 -17.30 -13.35 -8.00
C LEU A 19 -16.76 -13.58 -6.59
N MET A 20 -15.45 -13.51 -6.42
CA MET A 20 -14.81 -13.66 -5.09
C MET A 20 -15.29 -12.59 -4.11
N LEU A 21 -15.36 -11.34 -4.51
CA LEU A 21 -15.84 -10.25 -3.65
C LEU A 21 -17.34 -10.35 -3.37
N SER A 22 -18.14 -10.92 -4.28
CA SER A 22 -19.61 -10.99 -4.15
C SER A 22 -20.10 -11.93 -3.05
N VAL A 23 -19.24 -12.82 -2.54
CA VAL A 23 -19.60 -13.75 -1.45
C VAL A 23 -19.32 -13.19 -0.06
N GLU A 24 -18.69 -12.01 0.00
CA GLU A 24 -18.34 -11.35 1.26
C GLU A 24 -19.43 -10.36 1.69
N ASP A 25 -19.97 -10.54 2.89
CA ASP A 25 -21.07 -9.73 3.40
C ASP A 25 -20.68 -8.27 3.72
N ASP A 26 -19.39 -8.00 3.94
CA ASP A 26 -18.84 -6.70 4.32
C ASP A 26 -18.25 -5.91 3.13
N ILE A 27 -18.20 -6.49 1.91
CA ILE A 27 -17.63 -5.89 0.72
C ILE A 27 -18.71 -5.68 -0.35
N GLN A 28 -18.68 -4.54 -1.01
CA GLN A 28 -19.57 -4.22 -2.13
C GLN A 28 -18.77 -3.80 -3.37
N LEU A 29 -18.92 -4.53 -4.46
CA LEU A 29 -18.38 -4.11 -5.75
C LEU A 29 -19.22 -2.95 -6.30
N VAL A 30 -18.62 -1.76 -6.47
CA VAL A 30 -19.29 -0.55 -6.94
C VAL A 30 -19.04 -0.24 -8.42
N GLY A 31 -18.09 -0.94 -9.04
CA GLY A 31 -17.83 -0.84 -10.47
C GLY A 31 -16.63 -1.68 -10.89
N ASP A 32 -16.57 -1.95 -12.18
CA ASP A 32 -15.43 -2.54 -12.85
C ASP A 32 -15.01 -1.66 -14.05
N CYS A 33 -13.72 -1.51 -14.24
CA CYS A 33 -13.12 -0.66 -15.26
C CYS A 33 -12.06 -1.46 -16.02
N ARG A 34 -11.86 -1.14 -17.30
CA ARG A 34 -10.89 -1.82 -18.17
C ARG A 34 -9.61 -1.03 -18.40
N ASP A 35 -9.55 0.20 -17.90
CA ASP A 35 -8.37 1.06 -17.98
C ASP A 35 -8.39 2.13 -16.88
N GLY A 36 -7.25 2.79 -16.68
CA GLY A 36 -7.09 3.81 -15.66
C GLY A 36 -7.95 5.05 -15.87
N ARG A 37 -8.34 5.38 -17.11
CA ARG A 37 -9.22 6.54 -17.39
C ARG A 37 -10.62 6.26 -16.87
N GLU A 38 -11.16 5.07 -17.14
CA GLU A 38 -12.46 4.66 -16.61
C GLU A 38 -12.46 4.67 -15.07
N ALA A 39 -11.35 4.23 -14.45
CA ALA A 39 -11.19 4.25 -13.00
C ALA A 39 -11.25 5.69 -12.42
N VAL A 40 -10.52 6.63 -13.00
CA VAL A 40 -10.56 8.05 -12.59
C VAL A 40 -11.95 8.65 -12.76
N GLU A 41 -12.65 8.31 -13.84
CA GLU A 41 -14.04 8.76 -14.06
C GLU A 41 -15.02 8.15 -13.06
N LEU A 42 -14.84 6.87 -12.71
CA LEU A 42 -15.67 6.18 -11.74
C LEU A 42 -15.57 6.86 -10.37
N VAL A 43 -14.34 7.14 -9.91
CA VAL A 43 -14.08 7.80 -8.61
C VAL A 43 -14.75 9.18 -8.53
N ARG A 44 -14.81 9.91 -9.61
CA ARG A 44 -15.49 11.21 -9.65
C ARG A 44 -17.02 11.13 -9.55
N LYS A 45 -17.58 9.98 -9.94
CA LYS A 45 -19.05 9.79 -10.07
C LYS A 45 -19.63 9.00 -8.92
N ARG A 46 -18.85 8.15 -8.27
CA ARG A 46 -19.32 7.19 -7.26
C ARG A 46 -18.41 7.16 -6.06
N PRO A 47 -18.96 7.08 -4.84
CA PRO A 47 -18.17 6.85 -3.65
C PRO A 47 -17.56 5.44 -3.72
N CYS A 48 -16.25 5.37 -3.49
CA CYS A 48 -15.43 4.16 -3.46
C CYS A 48 -14.46 4.28 -2.28
N ASP A 49 -14.16 3.19 -1.61
CA ASP A 49 -13.25 3.18 -0.47
C ASP A 49 -11.89 2.59 -0.86
N VAL A 50 -11.90 1.53 -1.68
CA VAL A 50 -10.69 0.84 -2.14
C VAL A 50 -10.80 0.53 -3.64
N ILE A 51 -9.70 0.71 -4.36
CA ILE A 51 -9.56 0.27 -5.76
C ILE A 51 -8.53 -0.84 -5.84
N LEU A 52 -8.89 -1.95 -6.46
CA LEU A 52 -7.94 -2.97 -6.92
C LEU A 52 -7.53 -2.60 -8.35
N MET A 53 -6.26 -2.24 -8.54
CA MET A 53 -5.76 -1.61 -9.76
C MET A 53 -4.66 -2.45 -10.41
N ASP A 54 -4.89 -2.92 -11.62
CA ASP A 54 -3.80 -3.46 -12.44
C ASP A 54 -2.85 -2.36 -12.90
N ILE A 55 -1.59 -2.71 -13.16
CA ILE A 55 -0.58 -1.77 -13.66
C ILE A 55 -0.66 -1.66 -15.18
N GLU A 56 -0.61 -2.78 -15.87
CA GLU A 56 -0.48 -2.82 -17.33
C GLU A 56 -1.84 -2.79 -18.01
N MET A 57 -2.31 -1.60 -18.34
CA MET A 57 -3.57 -1.39 -19.02
C MET A 57 -3.42 -0.44 -20.21
N PRO A 58 -4.27 -0.57 -21.26
CA PRO A 58 -4.29 0.35 -22.38
C PRO A 58 -4.79 1.74 -21.94
N ILE A 59 -4.57 2.76 -22.77
CA ILE A 59 -5.05 4.13 -22.64
C ILE A 59 -4.40 4.87 -21.47
N MET A 60 -4.56 4.38 -20.23
CA MET A 60 -3.94 4.90 -19.02
C MET A 60 -3.57 3.73 -18.12
N ASN A 61 -2.30 3.61 -17.79
CA ASN A 61 -1.81 2.57 -16.88
C ASN A 61 -2.22 2.84 -15.42
N GLY A 62 -2.11 1.81 -14.58
CA GLY A 62 -2.54 1.89 -13.19
C GLY A 62 -1.73 2.86 -12.33
N ILE A 63 -0.46 3.07 -12.63
CA ILE A 63 0.41 4.01 -11.90
C ILE A 63 -0.05 5.46 -12.14
N GLU A 64 -0.31 5.82 -13.40
CA GLU A 64 -0.80 7.15 -13.74
C GLU A 64 -2.22 7.38 -13.19
N ALA A 65 -3.09 6.36 -13.28
CA ALA A 65 -4.41 6.40 -12.68
C ALA A 65 -4.35 6.62 -11.16
N THR A 66 -3.48 5.88 -10.45
CA THR A 66 -3.23 6.04 -9.02
C THR A 66 -2.82 7.46 -8.69
N ARG A 67 -1.88 8.03 -9.44
CA ARG A 67 -1.41 9.40 -9.27
C ARG A 67 -2.53 10.44 -9.41
N GLN A 68 -3.44 10.23 -10.38
CA GLN A 68 -4.58 11.11 -10.58
C GLN A 68 -5.65 10.94 -9.48
N ILE A 69 -5.95 9.71 -9.07
CA ILE A 69 -6.91 9.40 -8.01
C ILE A 69 -6.47 10.01 -6.68
N ARG A 70 -5.19 9.90 -6.34
CA ARG A 70 -4.63 10.49 -5.10
C ARG A 70 -4.73 12.03 -5.08
N LYS A 71 -4.59 12.70 -6.22
CA LYS A 71 -4.81 14.16 -6.33
C LYS A 71 -6.25 14.57 -6.06
N LEU A 72 -7.20 13.68 -6.26
CA LEU A 72 -8.63 13.94 -5.99
C LEU A 72 -9.01 13.67 -4.52
N SER A 73 -8.05 13.34 -3.63
CA SER A 73 -8.33 12.82 -2.29
C SER A 73 -9.30 11.63 -2.37
N GLY A 74 -9.10 10.79 -3.37
CA GLY A 74 -9.96 9.66 -3.70
C GLY A 74 -9.72 8.44 -2.80
N PRO A 75 -10.26 7.28 -3.20
CA PRO A 75 -10.11 6.02 -2.48
C PRO A 75 -8.66 5.58 -2.37
N GLU A 76 -8.39 4.67 -1.45
CA GLU A 76 -7.11 4.00 -1.36
C GLU A 76 -6.93 3.02 -2.53
N VAL A 77 -5.69 2.89 -3.01
CA VAL A 77 -5.38 2.07 -4.18
C VAL A 77 -4.49 0.91 -3.77
N ILE A 78 -4.95 -0.32 -4.02
CA ILE A 78 -4.15 -1.54 -3.95
C ILE A 78 -3.75 -1.93 -5.37
N ILE A 79 -2.47 -1.97 -5.63
CA ILE A 79 -1.96 -2.45 -6.92
C ILE A 79 -2.04 -3.98 -6.96
N LEU A 80 -2.59 -4.50 -8.05
CA LEU A 80 -2.55 -5.93 -8.39
C LEU A 80 -1.59 -6.13 -9.56
N THR A 81 -0.62 -7.03 -9.41
CA THR A 81 0.36 -7.31 -10.47
C THR A 81 0.66 -8.78 -10.62
N THR A 82 1.11 -9.16 -11.81
CA THR A 82 1.83 -10.42 -12.04
C THR A 82 3.32 -10.20 -11.80
N PHE A 83 4.03 -11.11 -11.18
CA PHE A 83 5.36 -11.04 -10.55
C PHE A 83 6.53 -10.42 -11.36
N ASP A 84 6.41 -10.07 -12.63
CA ASP A 84 7.54 -10.00 -13.57
C ASP A 84 8.30 -8.68 -13.68
N ARG A 85 7.94 -7.59 -12.95
CA ARG A 85 8.62 -6.30 -13.15
C ARG A 85 8.78 -5.51 -11.85
N ASP A 86 10.00 -5.49 -11.34
CA ASP A 86 10.40 -4.77 -10.11
C ASP A 86 10.28 -3.23 -10.25
N ASP A 87 10.48 -2.70 -11.47
CA ASP A 87 10.48 -1.26 -11.74
C ASP A 87 9.14 -0.59 -11.36
N TYR A 88 8.02 -1.30 -11.53
CA TYR A 88 6.69 -0.75 -11.27
C TYR A 88 6.33 -0.61 -9.79
N LEU A 89 6.99 -1.38 -8.92
CA LEU A 89 6.71 -1.33 -7.50
C LEU A 89 7.01 0.06 -6.92
N PHE A 90 8.21 0.58 -7.18
CA PHE A 90 8.62 1.90 -6.72
C PHE A 90 7.75 3.01 -7.29
N GLU A 91 7.48 2.95 -8.59
CA GLU A 91 6.65 3.96 -9.24
C GLU A 91 5.23 3.97 -8.69
N ALA A 92 4.65 2.79 -8.39
CA ALA A 92 3.33 2.65 -7.80
C ALA A 92 3.28 3.23 -6.37
N LEU A 93 4.29 2.95 -5.56
CA LEU A 93 4.41 3.48 -4.22
C LEU A 93 4.60 5.00 -4.23
N GLN A 94 5.45 5.53 -5.13
CA GLN A 94 5.59 6.97 -5.32
C GLN A 94 4.31 7.64 -5.84
N ALA A 95 3.52 6.93 -6.64
CA ALA A 95 2.22 7.40 -7.09
C ALA A 95 1.18 7.48 -5.95
N GLY A 96 1.41 6.79 -4.84
CA GLY A 96 0.58 6.80 -3.65
C GLY A 96 -0.32 5.58 -3.50
N ALA A 97 0.09 4.44 -4.02
CA ALA A 97 -0.57 3.18 -3.72
C ALA A 97 -0.46 2.88 -2.22
N ALA A 98 -1.57 2.48 -1.60
CA ALA A 98 -1.66 2.11 -0.19
C ALA A 98 -1.33 0.63 0.05
N GLY A 99 -1.37 -0.18 -1.01
CA GLY A 99 -1.07 -1.59 -0.96
C GLY A 99 -0.58 -2.14 -2.29
N PHE A 100 0.06 -3.32 -2.19
CA PHE A 100 0.58 -4.04 -3.34
C PHE A 100 0.39 -5.53 -3.13
N LEU A 101 -0.30 -6.19 -4.02
CA LEU A 101 -0.60 -7.62 -3.98
C LEU A 101 -0.35 -8.26 -5.34
N LEU A 102 -0.09 -9.56 -5.29
CA LEU A 102 0.04 -10.35 -6.49
C LEU A 102 -1.33 -10.83 -6.98
N LYS A 103 -1.56 -10.86 -8.28
CA LYS A 103 -2.80 -11.39 -8.87
C LYS A 103 -3.02 -12.89 -8.56
N ASN A 104 -1.97 -13.62 -8.22
CA ASN A 104 -2.01 -15.02 -7.80
C ASN A 104 -2.00 -15.20 -6.27
N ALA A 105 -2.15 -14.12 -5.50
CA ALA A 105 -2.29 -14.23 -4.05
C ALA A 105 -3.52 -15.06 -3.67
N GLU A 106 -3.44 -15.72 -2.53
CA GLU A 106 -4.59 -16.44 -1.96
C GLU A 106 -5.76 -15.48 -1.74
N PRO A 107 -7.01 -15.92 -2.02
CA PRO A 107 -8.20 -15.07 -1.86
C PRO A 107 -8.28 -14.40 -0.49
N GLU A 108 -7.96 -15.14 0.57
CA GLU A 108 -7.97 -14.67 1.95
C GLU A 108 -7.03 -13.48 2.17
N LYS A 109 -5.84 -13.50 1.56
CA LYS A 109 -4.86 -12.40 1.64
C LYS A 109 -5.36 -11.14 0.92
N LEU A 110 -6.05 -11.33 -0.21
CA LEU A 110 -6.64 -10.18 -0.92
C LEU A 110 -7.77 -9.54 -0.11
N LEU A 111 -8.65 -10.35 0.46
CA LEU A 111 -9.75 -9.88 1.31
C LEU A 111 -9.24 -9.17 2.57
N GLU A 112 -8.25 -9.76 3.24
CA GLU A 112 -7.57 -9.12 4.38
C GLU A 112 -6.92 -7.79 3.97
N GLY A 113 -6.27 -7.76 2.82
CA GLY A 113 -5.66 -6.56 2.26
C GLY A 113 -6.67 -5.44 2.02
N ILE A 114 -7.82 -5.75 1.45
CA ILE A 114 -8.91 -4.80 1.24
C ILE A 114 -9.38 -4.21 2.59
N ARG A 115 -9.60 -5.07 3.60
CA ARG A 115 -10.05 -4.65 4.94
C ARG A 115 -9.01 -3.78 5.64
N THR A 116 -7.74 -4.17 5.55
CA THR A 116 -6.61 -3.43 6.12
C THR A 116 -6.51 -2.04 5.50
N VAL A 117 -6.53 -1.95 4.19
CA VAL A 117 -6.41 -0.66 3.48
C VAL A 117 -7.66 0.21 3.69
N ALA A 118 -8.86 -0.38 3.74
CA ALA A 118 -10.09 0.35 4.03
C ALA A 118 -10.12 0.92 5.46
N SER A 119 -9.38 0.33 6.41
CA SER A 119 -9.23 0.87 7.77
C SER A 119 -8.18 1.98 7.89
N GLY A 120 -7.53 2.36 6.78
CA GLY A 120 -6.50 3.39 6.73
C GLY A 120 -5.09 2.87 7.03
N ASP A 121 -4.91 1.55 7.12
CA ASP A 121 -3.62 0.91 7.26
C ASP A 121 -3.04 0.59 5.86
N ALA A 122 -1.74 0.73 5.66
CA ALA A 122 -1.11 0.34 4.40
C ALA A 122 -0.71 -1.14 4.44
N LEU A 123 -0.92 -1.82 3.32
CA LEU A 123 -0.56 -3.23 3.16
C LEU A 123 0.66 -3.35 2.24
N LEU A 124 1.78 -3.79 2.80
CA LEU A 124 2.91 -4.29 2.04
C LEU A 124 3.10 -5.76 2.37
N ALA A 125 2.89 -6.64 1.40
CA ALA A 125 3.25 -8.03 1.57
C ALA A 125 4.75 -8.16 1.92
N PRO A 126 5.18 -9.10 2.78
CA PRO A 126 6.58 -9.25 3.17
C PRO A 126 7.53 -9.39 1.98
N GLU A 127 7.09 -10.06 0.92
CA GLU A 127 7.83 -10.22 -0.33
C GLU A 127 8.06 -8.87 -1.03
N VAL A 128 7.03 -8.02 -1.04
CA VAL A 128 7.06 -6.67 -1.62
C VAL A 128 7.97 -5.77 -0.78
N THR A 129 7.87 -5.85 0.54
CA THR A 129 8.73 -5.11 1.47
C THR A 129 10.20 -5.45 1.25
N ARG A 130 10.56 -6.74 1.12
CA ARG A 130 11.95 -7.15 0.84
C ARG A 130 12.46 -6.61 -0.50
N ARG A 131 11.62 -6.54 -1.52
CA ARG A 131 11.98 -6.01 -2.85
C ARG A 131 12.19 -4.50 -2.80
N VAL A 132 11.31 -3.76 -2.13
CA VAL A 132 11.51 -2.33 -1.84
C VAL A 132 12.87 -2.11 -1.17
N ILE A 133 13.21 -2.97 -0.21
CA ILE A 133 14.49 -2.96 0.48
C ILE A 133 15.66 -3.15 -0.49
N THR A 134 15.61 -4.20 -1.32
CA THR A 134 16.73 -4.56 -2.21
C THR A 134 17.02 -3.46 -3.21
N GLU A 135 16.02 -2.78 -3.75
CA GLU A 135 16.19 -1.70 -4.72
C GLU A 135 16.50 -0.34 -4.07
N ALA A 136 15.96 -0.06 -2.88
CA ALA A 136 16.32 1.15 -2.13
C ALA A 136 17.79 1.12 -1.66
N VAL A 137 18.37 -0.08 -1.52
CA VAL A 137 19.78 -0.30 -1.11
C VAL A 137 20.76 -0.22 -2.30
N LEU A 138 20.30 -0.17 -3.57
CA LEU A 138 21.21 0.16 -4.67
C LEU A 138 21.81 1.55 -4.44
N PRO A 139 23.14 1.73 -4.61
CA PRO A 139 23.85 2.93 -4.20
C PRO A 139 23.42 4.14 -5.01
N ARG A 140 22.38 4.82 -4.54
CA ARG A 140 22.21 6.24 -4.81
C ARG A 140 23.12 6.98 -3.84
N ASP A 141 23.91 7.91 -4.35
CA ASP A 141 24.86 8.72 -3.60
C ASP A 141 24.34 9.07 -2.18
N ARG A 142 24.90 8.39 -1.18
CA ARG A 142 24.57 8.60 0.24
C ARG A 142 25.24 9.88 0.75
N THR A 143 24.77 11.04 0.33
CA THR A 143 25.26 12.33 0.79
C THR A 143 24.20 13.21 1.46
N GLN A 144 23.07 12.62 1.88
CA GLN A 144 22.17 13.37 2.77
C GLN A 144 22.42 12.94 4.23
N PRO A 145 22.64 13.91 5.15
CA PRO A 145 22.74 13.62 6.58
C PRO A 145 21.45 12.95 7.04
N ALA A 146 21.55 12.07 8.03
CA ALA A 146 20.41 11.44 8.68
C ALA A 146 19.33 12.51 8.91
N SER A 147 18.15 12.32 8.33
CA SER A 147 17.10 13.33 8.39
C SER A 147 16.85 13.71 9.85
N GLU A 148 16.85 15.00 10.17
CA GLU A 148 16.47 15.49 11.49
C GLU A 148 15.16 14.86 12.00
N ALA A 149 14.29 14.48 11.05
CA ALA A 149 13.02 13.83 11.32
C ALA A 149 13.18 12.45 12.01
N ILE A 150 14.15 11.62 11.60
CA ILE A 150 14.41 10.33 12.27
C ILE A 150 14.96 10.56 13.69
N GLY A 151 15.73 11.62 13.89
CA GLY A 151 16.22 12.03 15.22
C GLY A 151 15.11 12.46 16.18
N GLN A 152 13.94 12.85 15.68
CA GLN A 152 12.78 13.25 16.49
C GLN A 152 11.90 12.06 16.94
N LEU A 153 12.14 10.85 16.42
CA LEU A 153 11.42 9.66 16.84
C LEU A 153 11.86 9.26 18.25
N THR A 154 10.89 8.93 19.09
CA THR A 154 11.17 8.26 20.37
C THR A 154 11.71 6.85 20.13
N GLU A 155 12.34 6.24 21.14
CA GLU A 155 12.80 4.83 21.02
C GLU A 155 11.67 3.90 20.60
N ARG A 156 10.48 4.07 21.18
CA ARG A 156 9.31 3.24 20.84
C ARG A 156 8.81 3.43 19.42
N GLU A 157 8.79 4.66 18.93
CA GLU A 157 8.43 4.96 17.54
C GLU A 157 9.48 4.40 16.57
N ARG A 158 10.76 4.44 16.95
CA ARG A 158 11.83 3.85 16.16
C ARG A 158 11.71 2.32 16.08
N GLU A 159 11.42 1.63 17.19
CA GLU A 159 11.14 0.19 17.20
C GLU A 159 9.96 -0.16 16.30
N VAL A 160 8.86 0.59 16.41
CA VAL A 160 7.69 0.39 15.54
C VAL A 160 8.05 0.59 14.08
N LEU A 161 8.81 1.64 13.74
CA LEU A 161 9.24 1.91 12.37
C LEU A 161 10.14 0.80 11.83
N ILE A 162 11.05 0.26 12.62
CA ILE A 162 11.89 -0.89 12.24
C ILE A 162 11.01 -2.12 11.94
N LEU A 163 10.03 -2.44 12.78
CA LEU A 163 9.12 -3.55 12.54
C LEU A 163 8.22 -3.31 11.30
N MET A 164 7.88 -2.05 11.03
CA MET A 164 7.22 -1.68 9.77
C MET A 164 8.10 -1.98 8.55
N THR A 165 9.41 -1.77 8.63
CA THR A 165 10.33 -2.10 7.52
C THR A 165 10.48 -3.60 7.29
N GLN A 166 10.15 -4.42 8.28
CA GLN A 166 10.11 -5.88 8.15
C GLN A 166 8.78 -6.40 7.56
N GLY A 167 7.84 -5.49 7.27
CA GLY A 167 6.55 -5.83 6.68
C GLY A 167 5.47 -6.28 7.65
N LEU A 168 5.69 -6.18 8.97
CA LEU A 168 4.72 -6.60 9.98
C LEU A 168 3.49 -5.67 9.98
N SER A 169 2.29 -6.24 10.04
CA SER A 169 1.04 -5.50 10.27
C SER A 169 0.98 -4.90 11.69
N ASN A 170 0.07 -3.97 11.95
CA ASN A 170 -0.10 -3.40 13.30
C ASN A 170 -0.41 -4.47 14.35
N GLY A 171 -1.19 -5.50 13.98
CA GLY A 171 -1.50 -6.63 14.85
C GLY A 171 -0.28 -7.49 15.18
N GLU A 172 0.62 -7.73 14.20
CA GLU A 172 1.86 -8.47 14.41
C GLU A 172 2.86 -7.65 15.23
N ILE A 173 3.01 -6.35 14.96
CA ILE A 173 3.83 -5.43 15.77
C ILE A 173 3.32 -5.39 17.22
N ALA A 174 2.00 -5.38 17.41
CA ALA A 174 1.39 -5.39 18.74
C ALA A 174 1.74 -6.65 19.53
N LYS A 175 1.76 -7.82 18.87
CA LYS A 175 2.19 -9.10 19.47
C LYS A 175 3.67 -9.08 19.79
N GLU A 176 4.51 -8.62 18.85
CA GLU A 176 5.97 -8.57 19.02
C GLU A 176 6.37 -7.66 20.18
N LEU A 177 5.70 -6.53 20.30
CA LEU A 177 6.01 -5.52 21.31
C LEU A 177 5.19 -5.64 22.61
N PHE A 178 4.35 -6.69 22.74
CA PHE A 178 3.50 -6.99 23.90
C PHE A 178 2.59 -5.81 24.31
N VAL A 179 1.98 -5.14 23.32
CA VAL A 179 1.04 -4.02 23.55
C VAL A 179 -0.26 -4.20 22.77
N GLY A 180 -1.25 -3.33 23.02
CA GLY A 180 -2.49 -3.34 22.25
C GLY A 180 -2.31 -2.78 20.85
N GLU A 181 -3.06 -3.29 19.87
CA GLU A 181 -3.02 -2.81 18.47
C GLU A 181 -3.37 -1.32 18.36
N THR A 182 -4.29 -0.82 19.18
CA THR A 182 -4.62 0.62 19.25
C THR A 182 -3.41 1.47 19.63
N THR A 183 -2.55 0.96 20.52
CA THR A 183 -1.29 1.62 20.90
C THR A 183 -0.34 1.69 19.71
N ILE A 184 -0.22 0.61 18.94
CA ILE A 184 0.60 0.59 17.73
C ILE A 184 0.05 1.57 16.69
N LYS A 185 -1.25 1.62 16.45
CA LYS A 185 -1.86 2.62 15.54
C LYS A 185 -1.50 4.05 15.93
N THR A 186 -1.46 4.36 17.22
CA THR A 186 -1.02 5.66 17.72
C THR A 186 0.45 5.91 17.43
N HIS A 187 1.34 4.94 17.67
CA HIS A 187 2.77 5.08 17.36
C HIS A 187 3.02 5.22 15.85
N VAL A 188 2.33 4.44 15.02
CA VAL A 188 2.40 4.56 13.55
C VAL A 188 1.98 5.97 13.12
N SER A 189 0.84 6.48 13.59
CA SER A 189 0.38 7.84 13.28
C SER A 189 1.39 8.90 13.70
N SER A 190 2.02 8.75 14.88
CA SER A 190 3.07 9.65 15.35
C SER A 190 4.33 9.58 14.48
N CYS A 191 4.73 8.38 14.04
CA CYS A 191 5.85 8.20 13.09
C CYS A 191 5.57 8.93 11.78
N LEU A 192 4.38 8.73 11.19
CA LEU A 192 3.97 9.38 9.94
C LEU A 192 4.05 10.91 10.08
N ALA A 193 3.49 11.46 11.14
CA ALA A 193 3.48 12.89 11.38
C ALA A 193 4.90 13.47 11.52
N LYS A 194 5.78 12.82 12.29
CA LYS A 194 7.16 13.26 12.52
C LYS A 194 8.06 13.14 11.28
N LEU A 195 7.84 12.10 10.47
CA LEU A 195 8.56 11.89 9.22
C LEU A 195 8.00 12.73 8.06
N GLY A 196 6.86 13.41 8.24
CA GLY A 196 6.14 14.06 7.14
C GLY A 196 5.65 13.07 6.09
N ALA A 197 5.54 11.79 6.47
CA ALA A 197 5.09 10.72 5.59
C ALA A 197 3.55 10.72 5.52
N ARG A 198 3.01 10.64 4.32
CA ARG A 198 1.55 10.63 4.11
C ARG A 198 0.92 9.28 4.43
N ASP A 199 1.70 8.21 4.37
CA ASP A 199 1.28 6.83 4.60
C ASP A 199 2.44 5.96 5.08
N ARG A 200 2.11 4.72 5.49
CA ARG A 200 3.08 3.73 5.99
C ARG A 200 4.20 3.43 5.00
N VAL A 201 3.87 3.39 3.70
CA VAL A 201 4.83 3.09 2.64
C VAL A 201 5.91 4.16 2.58
N GLN A 202 5.51 5.43 2.62
CA GLN A 202 6.44 6.55 2.65
C GLN A 202 7.32 6.53 3.91
N ALA A 203 6.78 6.16 5.06
CA ALA A 203 7.56 6.02 6.29
C ALA A 203 8.61 4.91 6.16
N VAL A 204 8.26 3.78 5.55
CA VAL A 204 9.19 2.67 5.29
C VAL A 204 10.28 3.10 4.32
N ILE A 205 9.94 3.78 3.22
CA ILE A 205 10.92 4.34 2.27
C ILE A 205 11.89 5.29 3.00
N HIS A 206 11.37 6.23 3.80
CA HIS A 206 12.19 7.12 4.60
C HIS A 206 13.14 6.38 5.56
N ALA A 207 12.66 5.32 6.22
CA ALA A 207 13.50 4.51 7.09
C ALA A 207 14.68 3.89 6.32
N PHE A 208 14.44 3.36 5.12
CA PHE A 208 15.48 2.78 4.27
C PHE A 208 16.47 3.81 3.73
N GLU A 209 15.99 4.94 3.23
CA GLU A 209 16.85 6.02 2.72
C GLU A 209 17.86 6.49 3.78
N HIS A 210 17.52 6.36 5.06
CA HIS A 210 18.34 6.80 6.18
C HIS A 210 18.98 5.65 6.98
N GLY A 211 18.93 4.42 6.45
CA GLY A 211 19.62 3.27 7.04
C GLY A 211 18.99 2.73 8.33
N LEU A 212 17.73 3.09 8.62
CA LEU A 212 17.00 2.55 9.76
C LEU A 212 16.34 1.23 9.36
N THR A 213 17.14 0.19 9.27
CA THR A 213 16.70 -1.17 8.92
C THR A 213 17.02 -2.11 10.07
N GLY A 214 16.14 -3.08 10.34
CA GLY A 214 16.34 -4.07 11.40
C GLY A 214 17.41 -5.14 11.08
N SER A 215 18.54 -4.71 10.54
CA SER A 215 19.69 -5.58 10.26
C SER A 215 20.80 -5.21 11.23
N ASP A 216 20.87 -5.94 12.32
CA ASP A 216 22.07 -6.34 13.03
C ASP A 216 22.11 -7.86 13.13
#